data_c6b8431878cf3e95483178897d59d10b
#
_entry.id   c6b8431878cf3e95483178897d59d10b
#
_cell.length_a   1.000
_cell.length_b   1.000
_cell.length_c   1.000
_cell.angle_alpha   90.00
_cell.angle_beta   90.00
_cell.angle_gamma   90.00
#
_symmetry.space_group_name_H-M   'P 1'
#
loop_
_entity.id
_entity.type
_entity.pdbx_description
1 polymer ?
#
loop_
_entity_poly.entity_id
_entity_poly.type
_entity_poly.pdbx_seq_one_letter_code
_entity_poly.pdbx_strand_id
1 'polypeptide(L)'
;MKTLRLHCGAICALAIFATGCAQLKAPPYAADYEALDRLHASKPGTVAVATTQPTDPTQAVNKLSLRGAALLSPSGSFAKYFEDALIRDLKEVSSFDSSAATRLDSRILKNEISVGGFVTGTGVMEVELTVTRNAQQRLHKIYQVNTTFDSSFAGIVAIPAGQAAYPDLVRTMLRAIYSDPLFIAAVGK
;
A
#
# COMPACT_ATOMS: atom_id res chain seq x y z
N MET A 1 -61.98 15.01 48.92
CA MET A 1 -60.99 15.85 48.19
C MET A 1 -59.71 15.04 48.07
N LYS A 2 -59.46 14.45 46.87
CA LYS A 2 -58.28 13.61 46.61
C LYS A 2 -57.32 14.43 45.76
N THR A 3 -56.15 14.73 46.25
CA THR A 3 -55.08 15.45 45.57
C THR A 3 -54.32 14.47 44.65
N LEU A 4 -54.39 14.70 43.36
CA LEU A 4 -53.68 13.97 42.32
C LEU A 4 -52.25 14.52 42.23
N ARG A 5 -51.22 13.74 42.64
CA ARG A 5 -49.83 14.09 42.48
C ARG A 5 -49.33 13.67 41.06
N LEU A 6 -49.07 14.68 40.25
CA LEU A 6 -48.48 14.53 38.92
C LEU A 6 -46.97 14.29 39.05
N HIS A 7 -46.51 13.06 38.79
CA HIS A 7 -45.07 12.75 38.72
C HIS A 7 -44.59 13.06 37.30
N CYS A 8 -43.84 14.19 37.21
CA CYS A 8 -43.12 14.54 35.99
C CYS A 8 -41.84 13.75 35.96
N GLY A 9 -41.81 12.61 35.23
CA GLY A 9 -40.63 11.80 34.99
C GLY A 9 -39.75 12.46 33.92
N ALA A 10 -38.63 13.05 34.32
CA ALA A 10 -37.62 13.54 33.38
C ALA A 10 -36.90 12.35 32.75
N ILE A 11 -37.21 12.04 31.50
CA ILE A 11 -36.47 11.07 30.69
C ILE A 11 -35.22 11.80 30.16
N CYS A 12 -34.08 11.64 30.84
CA CYS A 12 -32.77 12.01 30.28
C CYS A 12 -32.43 11.03 29.16
N ALA A 13 -32.67 11.43 27.91
CA ALA A 13 -32.17 10.72 26.75
C ALA A 13 -30.65 10.91 26.65
N LEU A 14 -29.90 9.90 27.11
CA LEU A 14 -28.44 9.84 26.99
C LEU A 14 -28.11 9.57 25.52
N ALA A 15 -27.87 10.63 24.74
CA ALA A 15 -27.37 10.52 23.39
C ALA A 15 -25.91 10.03 23.44
N ILE A 16 -25.70 8.73 23.27
CA ILE A 16 -24.37 8.12 23.10
C ILE A 16 -23.89 8.54 21.72
N PHE A 17 -23.05 9.58 21.64
CA PHE A 17 -22.27 9.90 20.46
C PHE A 17 -21.24 8.79 20.27
N ALA A 18 -21.58 7.79 19.46
CA ALA A 18 -20.62 6.84 18.93
C ALA A 18 -19.68 7.64 18.01
N THR A 19 -18.57 8.18 18.56
CA THR A 19 -17.46 8.68 17.77
C THR A 19 -16.74 7.48 17.15
N GLY A 20 -17.35 6.90 16.11
CA GLY A 20 -16.69 5.91 15.28
C GLY A 20 -15.50 6.59 14.62
N CYS A 21 -14.27 6.21 14.98
CA CYS A 21 -13.10 6.58 14.21
C CYS A 21 -13.34 6.07 12.78
N ALA A 22 -13.54 6.99 11.82
CA ALA A 22 -13.69 6.63 10.42
C ALA A 22 -12.38 5.98 9.97
N GLN A 23 -12.39 4.66 9.82
CA GLN A 23 -11.25 3.92 9.30
C GLN A 23 -11.30 3.98 7.77
N LEU A 24 -10.28 4.60 7.19
CA LEU A 24 -10.14 4.67 5.74
C LEU A 24 -9.36 3.44 5.29
N LYS A 25 -9.86 2.72 4.29
CA LYS A 25 -9.13 1.60 3.67
C LYS A 25 -8.58 2.02 2.32
N ALA A 26 -7.29 1.77 2.07
CA ALA A 26 -6.73 1.94 0.74
C ALA A 26 -7.49 1.05 -0.27
N PRO A 27 -7.75 1.53 -1.50
CA PRO A 27 -8.33 0.69 -2.54
C PRO A 27 -7.43 -0.53 -2.84
N PRO A 28 -7.99 -1.63 -3.38
CA PRO A 28 -7.20 -2.74 -3.86
C PRO A 28 -6.19 -2.30 -4.93
N TYR A 29 -5.04 -2.98 -4.98
CA TYR A 29 -4.07 -2.78 -6.05
C TYR A 29 -4.67 -3.13 -7.42
N ALA A 30 -4.37 -2.31 -8.41
CA ALA A 30 -4.66 -2.56 -9.81
C ALA A 30 -3.35 -2.53 -10.61
N ALA A 31 -3.12 -3.59 -11.39
CA ALA A 31 -1.89 -3.76 -12.16
C ALA A 31 -1.69 -2.65 -13.22
N ASP A 32 -0.43 -2.37 -13.54
CA ASP A 32 -0.02 -1.55 -14.67
C ASP A 32 0.27 -2.44 -15.87
N TYR A 33 -0.71 -2.63 -16.72
CA TYR A 33 -0.59 -3.54 -17.85
C TYR A 33 0.53 -3.13 -18.83
N GLU A 34 0.83 -1.84 -19.01
CA GLU A 34 1.95 -1.41 -19.83
C GLU A 34 3.31 -1.82 -19.23
N ALA A 35 3.47 -1.73 -17.90
CA ALA A 35 4.66 -2.22 -17.22
C ALA A 35 4.75 -3.75 -17.27
N LEU A 36 3.62 -4.45 -17.15
CA LEU A 36 3.56 -5.91 -17.25
C LEU A 36 3.87 -6.42 -18.65
N ASP A 37 3.40 -5.76 -19.69
CA ASP A 37 3.74 -6.11 -21.09
C ASP A 37 5.25 -6.02 -21.32
N ARG A 38 5.91 -4.99 -20.79
CA ARG A 38 7.38 -4.86 -20.85
C ARG A 38 8.08 -5.97 -20.07
N LEU A 39 7.60 -6.28 -18.86
CA LEU A 39 8.14 -7.36 -18.05
C LEU A 39 7.97 -8.70 -18.76
N HIS A 40 6.80 -9.00 -19.31
CA HIS A 40 6.52 -10.22 -20.07
C HIS A 40 7.39 -10.33 -21.32
N ALA A 41 7.57 -9.23 -22.06
CA ALA A 41 8.43 -9.19 -23.24
C ALA A 41 9.91 -9.50 -22.93
N SER A 42 10.36 -9.22 -21.69
CA SER A 42 11.71 -9.56 -21.21
C SER A 42 11.91 -11.05 -20.93
N LYS A 43 10.84 -11.86 -20.98
CA LYS A 43 10.82 -13.32 -20.73
C LYS A 43 11.45 -13.69 -19.37
N PRO A 44 10.95 -13.16 -18.26
CA PRO A 44 11.48 -13.49 -16.94
C PRO A 44 11.37 -14.99 -16.66
N GLY A 45 12.28 -15.50 -15.83
CA GLY A 45 12.16 -16.83 -15.26
C GLY A 45 11.06 -16.88 -14.19
N THR A 46 10.89 -18.05 -13.57
CA THR A 46 10.01 -18.19 -12.39
C THR A 46 10.65 -17.58 -11.15
N VAL A 47 9.85 -16.90 -10.32
CA VAL A 47 10.29 -16.17 -9.13
C VAL A 47 9.39 -16.51 -7.96
N ALA A 48 10.00 -16.85 -6.82
CA ALA A 48 9.35 -16.93 -5.53
C ALA A 48 9.43 -15.55 -4.84
N VAL A 49 8.35 -15.09 -4.26
CA VAL A 49 8.30 -13.85 -3.49
C VAL A 49 8.32 -14.21 -2.00
N ALA A 50 9.29 -13.68 -1.28
CA ALA A 50 9.34 -13.80 0.17
C ALA A 50 8.40 -12.79 0.84
N THR A 51 8.08 -13.04 2.11
CA THR A 51 7.28 -12.11 2.90
C THR A 51 7.97 -10.75 3.03
N THR A 52 7.29 -9.71 2.54
CA THR A 52 7.80 -8.34 2.58
C THR A 52 7.94 -7.82 4.01
N GLN A 53 9.09 -7.23 4.30
CA GLN A 53 9.39 -6.66 5.60
C GLN A 53 9.05 -5.15 5.66
N PRO A 54 8.75 -4.59 6.85
CA PRO A 54 8.52 -5.30 8.11
C PRO A 54 7.14 -5.95 8.19
N THR A 55 7.04 -7.14 8.74
CA THR A 55 5.76 -7.84 8.96
C THR A 55 4.95 -7.23 10.11
N ASP A 56 5.63 -6.59 11.06
CA ASP A 56 4.98 -5.94 12.21
C ASP A 56 4.11 -4.76 11.75
N PRO A 57 2.78 -4.82 11.93
CA PRO A 57 1.87 -3.75 11.52
C PRO A 57 2.05 -2.46 12.35
N THR A 58 2.78 -2.51 13.46
CA THR A 58 3.05 -1.34 14.31
C THR A 58 4.22 -0.49 13.83
N GLN A 59 5.04 -0.99 12.92
CA GLN A 59 6.14 -0.23 12.32
C GLN A 59 5.62 0.98 11.52
N ALA A 60 6.39 2.06 11.51
CA ALA A 60 6.01 3.34 10.92
C ALA A 60 5.55 3.22 9.45
N VAL A 61 6.23 2.39 8.65
CA VAL A 61 5.90 2.17 7.23
C VAL A 61 4.55 1.46 7.02
N ASN A 62 4.02 0.81 8.05
CA ASN A 62 2.70 0.17 8.06
C ASN A 62 1.61 1.06 8.69
N LYS A 63 1.97 2.28 9.14
CA LYS A 63 1.05 3.24 9.77
C LYS A 63 0.96 4.50 8.92
N LEU A 64 -0.05 4.58 8.10
CA LEU A 64 -0.34 5.77 7.31
C LEU A 64 -1.52 6.53 7.90
N SER A 65 -1.47 7.84 7.81
CA SER A 65 -2.59 8.69 8.22
C SER A 65 -2.78 9.87 7.27
N LEU A 66 -4.03 10.24 7.07
CA LEU A 66 -4.46 11.38 6.26
C LEU A 66 -5.14 12.38 7.20
N ARG A 67 -4.42 13.47 7.55
CA ARG A 67 -4.91 14.49 8.52
C ARG A 67 -5.42 13.88 9.83
N GLY A 68 -4.69 12.91 10.39
CA GLY A 68 -5.04 12.23 11.64
C GLY A 68 -6.01 11.05 11.50
N ALA A 69 -6.67 10.86 10.35
CA ALA A 69 -7.46 9.67 10.08
C ALA A 69 -6.53 8.52 9.64
N ALA A 70 -6.62 7.36 10.30
CA ALA A 70 -5.79 6.20 9.93
C ALA A 70 -6.19 5.66 8.56
N LEU A 71 -5.20 5.51 7.67
CA LEU A 71 -5.36 4.75 6.43
C LEU A 71 -4.94 3.31 6.68
N LEU A 72 -5.83 2.38 6.40
CA LEU A 72 -5.61 0.94 6.61
C LEU A 72 -5.36 0.24 5.28
N SER A 73 -4.47 -0.74 5.32
CA SER A 73 -4.28 -1.67 4.22
C SER A 73 -5.40 -2.72 4.19
N PRO A 74 -5.99 -3.05 3.02
CA PRO A 74 -6.92 -4.18 2.91
C PRO A 74 -6.25 -5.54 3.15
N SER A 75 -4.92 -5.63 3.05
CA SER A 75 -4.12 -6.84 3.29
C SER A 75 -3.62 -6.97 4.74
N GLY A 76 -4.07 -6.11 5.67
CA GLY A 76 -3.66 -6.11 7.09
C GLY A 76 -2.43 -5.24 7.36
N SER A 77 -1.43 -5.18 6.48
CA SER A 77 -0.30 -4.25 6.55
C SER A 77 0.03 -3.71 5.16
N PHE A 78 0.74 -2.60 5.07
CA PHE A 78 1.18 -2.05 3.79
C PHE A 78 2.34 -2.86 3.19
N ALA A 79 3.16 -3.52 4.01
CA ALA A 79 4.14 -4.48 3.54
C ALA A 79 3.45 -5.67 2.85
N LYS A 80 2.38 -6.21 3.45
CA LYS A 80 1.59 -7.29 2.82
C LYS A 80 0.85 -6.83 1.57
N TYR A 81 0.38 -5.59 1.53
CA TYR A 81 -0.21 -5.01 0.32
C TYR A 81 0.78 -4.97 -0.86
N PHE A 82 2.02 -4.56 -0.59
CA PHE A 82 3.09 -4.54 -1.59
C PHE A 82 3.46 -5.96 -2.05
N GLU A 83 3.58 -6.92 -1.12
CA GLU A 83 3.79 -8.34 -1.43
C GLU A 83 2.69 -8.90 -2.33
N ASP A 84 1.42 -8.65 -1.97
CA ASP A 84 0.27 -9.12 -2.75
C ASP A 84 0.26 -8.53 -4.17
N ALA A 85 0.66 -7.25 -4.31
CA ALA A 85 0.80 -6.60 -5.59
C ALA A 85 1.90 -7.24 -6.45
N LEU A 86 3.09 -7.50 -5.88
CA LEU A 86 4.18 -8.22 -6.55
C LEU A 86 3.75 -9.62 -7.02
N ILE A 87 3.13 -10.40 -6.13
CA ILE A 87 2.66 -11.74 -6.43
C ILE A 87 1.61 -11.71 -7.55
N ARG A 88 0.69 -10.74 -7.50
CA ARG A 88 -0.34 -10.56 -8.53
C ARG A 88 0.29 -10.28 -9.89
N ASP A 89 1.21 -9.32 -9.96
CA ASP A 89 1.85 -8.94 -11.22
C ASP A 89 2.67 -10.09 -11.81
N LEU A 90 3.43 -10.82 -11.00
CA LEU A 90 4.20 -11.98 -11.45
C LEU A 90 3.29 -13.13 -11.92
N LYS A 91 2.10 -13.31 -11.32
CA LYS A 91 1.09 -14.26 -11.80
C LYS A 91 0.51 -13.86 -13.16
N GLU A 92 0.21 -12.58 -13.36
CA GLU A 92 -0.30 -12.05 -14.63
C GLU A 92 0.68 -12.34 -15.80
N VAL A 93 1.99 -12.25 -15.56
CA VAL A 93 3.01 -12.58 -16.56
C VAL A 93 3.49 -14.03 -16.51
N SER A 94 2.78 -14.93 -15.80
CA SER A 94 3.10 -16.36 -15.64
C SER A 94 4.51 -16.65 -15.12
N SER A 95 5.04 -15.77 -14.28
CA SER A 95 6.40 -15.87 -13.70
C SER A 95 6.41 -16.12 -12.19
N PHE A 96 5.26 -16.30 -11.53
CA PHE A 96 5.20 -16.62 -10.11
C PHE A 96 5.22 -18.14 -9.88
N ASP A 97 6.18 -18.58 -9.04
CA ASP A 97 6.23 -19.94 -8.49
C ASP A 97 6.87 -19.88 -7.10
N SER A 98 6.10 -20.27 -6.06
CA SER A 98 6.58 -20.21 -4.67
C SER A 98 7.77 -21.13 -4.38
N SER A 99 8.06 -22.10 -5.25
CA SER A 99 9.17 -23.05 -5.17
C SER A 99 10.35 -22.68 -6.07
N ALA A 100 10.29 -21.55 -6.78
CA ALA A 100 11.31 -21.13 -7.73
C ALA A 100 12.68 -20.97 -7.05
N ALA A 101 13.75 -21.36 -7.77
CA ALA A 101 15.13 -21.15 -7.35
C ALA A 101 15.54 -19.67 -7.30
N THR A 102 14.85 -18.81 -8.07
CA THR A 102 15.00 -17.36 -7.97
C THR A 102 14.02 -16.82 -6.93
N ARG A 103 14.54 -16.18 -5.90
CA ARG A 103 13.79 -15.62 -4.79
C ARG A 103 13.93 -14.10 -4.76
N LEU A 104 12.84 -13.42 -4.54
CA LEU A 104 12.74 -11.97 -4.38
C LEU A 104 12.38 -11.67 -2.93
N ASP A 105 13.27 -10.96 -2.24
CA ASP A 105 13.07 -10.43 -0.90
C ASP A 105 12.90 -8.92 -0.98
N SER A 106 11.90 -8.37 -0.29
CA SER A 106 11.60 -6.94 -0.27
C SER A 106 11.43 -6.41 1.14
N ARG A 107 11.86 -5.16 1.36
CA ARG A 107 11.68 -4.42 2.60
C ARG A 107 11.25 -3.00 2.28
N ILE A 108 10.13 -2.56 2.85
CA ILE A 108 9.72 -1.15 2.77
C ILE A 108 10.53 -0.35 3.78
N LEU A 109 11.31 0.62 3.29
CA LEU A 109 12.12 1.52 4.11
C LEU A 109 11.37 2.82 4.40
N LYS A 110 10.57 3.30 3.43
CA LYS A 110 9.75 4.49 3.54
C LYS A 110 8.42 4.29 2.84
N ASN A 111 7.34 4.78 3.46
CA ASN A 111 5.99 4.69 2.91
C ASN A 111 5.16 5.85 3.47
N GLU A 112 4.87 6.84 2.64
CA GLU A 112 4.22 8.07 3.05
C GLU A 112 3.20 8.53 2.02
N ILE A 113 2.05 9.00 2.48
CA ILE A 113 1.07 9.78 1.71
C ILE A 113 0.79 11.06 2.49
N SER A 114 0.92 12.19 1.85
CA SER A 114 0.66 13.50 2.44
C SER A 114 -0.41 14.23 1.65
N VAL A 115 -1.40 14.74 2.36
CA VAL A 115 -2.48 15.61 1.86
C VAL A 115 -2.42 16.99 2.51
N GLY A 116 -1.23 17.38 2.99
CA GLY A 116 -1.02 18.68 3.69
C GLY A 116 -0.93 19.90 2.78
N GLY A 117 -0.74 19.71 1.47
CA GLY A 117 -0.69 20.80 0.50
C GLY A 117 -2.03 21.46 0.23
N PHE A 118 -2.01 22.67 -0.36
CA PHE A 118 -3.23 23.40 -0.70
C PHE A 118 -3.99 22.78 -1.87
N VAL A 119 -3.27 22.37 -2.92
CA VAL A 119 -3.85 21.82 -4.16
C VAL A 119 -3.18 20.51 -4.59
N THR A 120 -2.06 20.15 -3.98
CA THR A 120 -1.28 18.97 -4.37
C THR A 120 -0.97 18.12 -3.16
N GLY A 121 -1.26 16.83 -3.25
CA GLY A 121 -0.79 15.80 -2.34
C GLY A 121 0.44 15.10 -2.90
N THR A 122 1.18 14.41 -2.04
CA THR A 122 2.41 13.69 -2.41
C THR A 122 2.40 12.28 -1.86
N GLY A 123 3.01 11.34 -2.60
CA GLY A 123 3.34 10.00 -2.13
C GLY A 123 4.84 9.75 -2.25
N VAL A 124 5.43 9.11 -1.26
CA VAL A 124 6.84 8.69 -1.26
C VAL A 124 6.92 7.25 -0.83
N MET A 125 7.61 6.43 -1.63
CA MET A 125 7.91 5.05 -1.26
C MET A 125 9.37 4.73 -1.54
N GLU A 126 9.99 3.99 -0.60
CA GLU A 126 11.34 3.48 -0.73
C GLU A 126 11.33 2.00 -0.37
N VAL A 127 11.86 1.17 -1.27
CA VAL A 127 11.87 -0.29 -1.14
C VAL A 127 13.27 -0.81 -1.42
N GLU A 128 13.82 -1.52 -0.47
CA GLU A 128 15.01 -2.35 -0.66
C GLU A 128 14.57 -3.69 -1.27
N LEU A 129 15.21 -4.07 -2.36
CA LEU A 129 14.92 -5.29 -3.11
C LEU A 129 16.19 -6.12 -3.27
N THR A 130 16.10 -7.40 -2.93
CA THR A 130 17.16 -8.38 -3.16
C THR A 130 16.62 -9.52 -4.00
N VAL A 131 17.33 -9.87 -5.06
CA VAL A 131 17.08 -11.07 -5.86
C VAL A 131 18.22 -12.05 -5.64
N THR A 132 17.88 -13.27 -5.23
CA THR A 132 18.83 -14.37 -5.10
C THR A 132 18.46 -15.51 -6.03
N ARG A 133 19.46 -16.20 -6.61
CA ARG A 133 19.25 -17.44 -7.36
C ARG A 133 20.28 -18.46 -6.94
N ASN A 134 19.81 -19.66 -6.54
CA ASN A 134 20.70 -20.74 -6.03
C ASN A 134 21.62 -20.22 -4.92
N ALA A 135 21.09 -19.46 -3.97
CA ALA A 135 21.80 -18.80 -2.86
C ALA A 135 22.84 -17.73 -3.27
N GLN A 136 22.93 -17.38 -4.55
CA GLN A 136 23.77 -16.28 -5.03
C GLN A 136 22.95 -14.99 -5.21
N GLN A 137 23.39 -13.89 -4.63
CA GLN A 137 22.79 -12.57 -4.81
C GLN A 137 23.01 -12.11 -6.26
N ARG A 138 21.90 -11.83 -6.95
CA ARG A 138 21.88 -11.34 -8.34
C ARG A 138 21.62 -9.84 -8.42
N LEU A 139 20.85 -9.32 -7.44
CA LEU A 139 20.55 -7.91 -7.30
C LEU A 139 20.43 -7.58 -5.82
N HIS A 140 20.92 -6.41 -5.44
CA HIS A 140 20.57 -5.72 -4.21
C HIS A 140 20.48 -4.24 -4.52
N LYS A 141 19.29 -3.65 -4.39
CA LYS A 141 19.05 -2.27 -4.80
C LYS A 141 17.91 -1.64 -3.99
N ILE A 142 18.08 -0.36 -3.70
CA ILE A 142 17.01 0.46 -3.12
C ILE A 142 16.39 1.25 -4.27
N TYR A 143 15.07 1.11 -4.38
CA TYR A 143 14.22 1.89 -5.30
C TYR A 143 13.49 2.96 -4.52
N GLN A 144 13.45 4.16 -5.06
CA GLN A 144 12.71 5.29 -4.50
C GLN A 144 11.84 5.91 -5.57
N VAL A 145 10.59 6.19 -5.22
CA VAL A 145 9.64 6.89 -6.09
C VAL A 145 8.91 7.98 -5.32
N ASN A 146 8.59 9.03 -6.06
CA ASN A 146 7.75 10.12 -5.60
C ASN A 146 6.58 10.29 -6.57
N THR A 147 5.39 10.46 -6.04
CA THR A 147 4.18 10.73 -6.81
C THR A 147 3.53 12.02 -6.33
N THR A 148 2.78 12.66 -7.21
CA THR A 148 1.92 13.78 -6.87
C THR A 148 0.50 13.48 -7.35
N PHE A 149 -0.49 14.03 -6.66
CA PHE A 149 -1.89 13.89 -7.02
C PHE A 149 -2.65 15.17 -6.64
N ASP A 150 -3.78 15.41 -7.29
CA ASP A 150 -4.63 16.54 -6.97
C ASP A 150 -5.20 16.40 -5.57
N SER A 151 -5.12 17.44 -4.78
CA SER A 151 -5.58 17.50 -3.40
C SER A 151 -6.31 18.82 -3.17
N SER A 152 -6.66 19.11 -1.92
CA SER A 152 -7.35 20.35 -1.54
C SER A 152 -7.01 20.72 -0.10
N PHE A 153 -7.12 22.01 0.20
CA PHE A 153 -7.12 22.46 1.59
C PHE A 153 -8.30 21.89 2.38
N ALA A 154 -9.45 21.66 1.73
CA ALA A 154 -10.62 21.08 2.37
C ALA A 154 -10.43 19.57 2.60
N GLY A 155 -10.47 19.12 3.87
CA GLY A 155 -10.25 17.72 4.27
C GLY A 155 -11.21 16.74 3.61
N ILE A 156 -12.46 17.16 3.35
CA ILE A 156 -13.48 16.36 2.68
C ILE A 156 -13.08 15.95 1.24
N VAL A 157 -12.20 16.71 0.59
CA VAL A 157 -11.64 16.41 -0.74
C VAL A 157 -10.26 15.76 -0.60
N ALA A 158 -9.39 16.31 0.26
CA ALA A 158 -8.02 15.88 0.40
C ALA A 158 -7.90 14.43 0.92
N ILE A 159 -8.71 14.04 1.90
CA ILE A 159 -8.64 12.70 2.50
C ILE A 159 -9.00 11.61 1.48
N PRO A 160 -10.14 11.65 0.75
CA PRO A 160 -10.43 10.69 -0.31
C PRO A 160 -9.38 10.67 -1.43
N ALA A 161 -8.82 11.84 -1.80
CA ALA A 161 -7.78 11.92 -2.82
C ALA A 161 -6.50 11.17 -2.38
N GLY A 162 -6.03 11.38 -1.15
CA GLY A 162 -4.88 10.65 -0.61
C GLY A 162 -5.15 9.14 -0.45
N GLN A 163 -6.36 8.75 -0.09
CA GLN A 163 -6.78 7.36 -0.04
C GLN A 163 -6.70 6.71 -1.43
N ALA A 164 -7.24 7.37 -2.46
CA ALA A 164 -7.24 6.89 -3.83
C ALA A 164 -5.84 6.84 -4.46
N ALA A 165 -4.91 7.71 -4.03
CA ALA A 165 -3.55 7.80 -4.55
C ALA A 165 -2.62 6.65 -4.10
N TYR A 166 -2.96 5.90 -3.05
CA TYR A 166 -2.05 4.87 -2.52
C TYR A 166 -1.77 3.72 -3.52
N PRO A 167 -2.77 3.14 -4.21
CA PRO A 167 -2.49 2.14 -5.24
C PRO A 167 -1.58 2.64 -6.37
N ASP A 168 -1.68 3.93 -6.72
CA ASP A 168 -0.85 4.54 -7.76
C ASP A 168 0.61 4.70 -7.32
N LEU A 169 0.85 4.96 -6.03
CA LEU A 169 2.19 4.97 -5.45
C LEU A 169 2.85 3.60 -5.57
N VAL A 170 2.13 2.53 -5.19
CA VAL A 170 2.63 1.14 -5.31
C VAL A 170 2.84 0.77 -6.78
N ARG A 171 1.92 1.13 -7.67
CA ARG A 171 2.05 0.91 -9.12
C ARG A 171 3.28 1.60 -9.69
N THR A 172 3.54 2.83 -9.28
CA THR A 172 4.74 3.59 -9.70
C THR A 172 6.02 2.92 -9.23
N MET A 173 6.04 2.38 -8.00
CA MET A 173 7.19 1.62 -7.48
C MET A 173 7.42 0.34 -8.29
N LEU A 174 6.39 -0.45 -8.55
CA LEU A 174 6.50 -1.68 -9.33
C LEU A 174 6.92 -1.39 -10.78
N ARG A 175 6.38 -0.33 -11.40
CA ARG A 175 6.83 0.14 -12.72
C ARG A 175 8.32 0.48 -12.74
N ALA A 176 8.83 1.16 -11.70
CA ALA A 176 10.25 1.49 -11.60
C ALA A 176 11.12 0.23 -11.49
N ILE A 177 10.68 -0.76 -10.70
CA ILE A 177 11.37 -2.05 -10.57
C ILE A 177 11.37 -2.80 -11.91
N TYR A 178 10.22 -2.94 -12.57
CA TYR A 178 10.07 -3.70 -13.81
C TYR A 178 10.71 -3.03 -15.02
N SER A 179 11.01 -1.73 -14.94
CA SER A 179 11.72 -0.99 -15.97
C SER A 179 13.25 -0.99 -15.79
N ASP A 180 13.75 -1.53 -14.67
CA ASP A 180 15.18 -1.58 -14.39
C ASP A 180 15.85 -2.75 -15.12
N PRO A 181 16.80 -2.49 -16.04
CA PRO A 181 17.54 -3.55 -16.72
C PRO A 181 18.27 -4.51 -15.77
N LEU A 182 18.72 -4.03 -14.61
CA LEU A 182 19.38 -4.87 -13.61
C LEU A 182 18.41 -5.86 -12.97
N PHE A 183 17.18 -5.41 -12.67
CA PHE A 183 16.12 -6.29 -12.18
C PHE A 183 15.77 -7.33 -13.24
N ILE A 184 15.55 -6.90 -14.48
CA ILE A 184 15.25 -7.79 -15.61
C ILE A 184 16.34 -8.86 -15.77
N ALA A 185 17.62 -8.48 -15.74
CA ALA A 185 18.75 -9.41 -15.82
C ALA A 185 18.77 -10.39 -14.62
N ALA A 186 18.44 -9.92 -13.40
CA ALA A 186 18.45 -10.74 -12.20
C ALA A 186 17.36 -11.82 -12.20
N VAL A 187 16.16 -11.51 -12.75
CA VAL A 187 15.03 -12.44 -12.85
C VAL A 187 14.96 -13.19 -14.20
N GLY A 188 15.79 -12.84 -15.16
CA GLY A 188 15.91 -13.52 -16.47
C GLY A 188 16.19 -15.02 -16.33
N LYS A 189 15.95 -15.80 -17.39
CA LYS A 189 16.21 -17.27 -17.41
C LYS A 189 17.68 -17.61 -17.35
#